data_4a4d720ecd96556746a548a334021436
#
_entry.id   4a4d720ecd96556746a548a334021436
#
_cell.length_a   1.000
_cell.length_b   1.000
_cell.length_c   1.000
_cell.angle_alpha   90.00
_cell.angle_beta   90.00
_cell.angle_gamma   90.00
#
_symmetry.space_group_name_H-M   'P 1'
#
loop_
_entity.id
_entity.type
_entity.pdbx_description
1 polymer ?
#
loop_
_entity_poly.entity_id
_entity_poly.type
_entity_poly.pdbx_seq_one_letter_code
_entity_poly.pdbx_strand_id
1 'polypeptide(L)'
;MSDPSESFGLDILADLRRYLVGPTVRTILDIGANEGQSLLQFRETFPEAVIHSFEPSPEAFEILKKAAAKVPDVQIYDYGFADRSGVQDLHISLHSCLNSILSSGKEYAWPSAPLDGRVSARFQTLDWFLSEAGIELVDILKIDVQGAEMLVLKGARNALSSRIVRSIKLEICFLSLYEGQGTLDQIYKCLTGHGYLFTGLYDRFYEDHGRLCWCDALFIHAGEFADKKSPQFP
;
A
#
# COMPACT_ATOMS: atom_id res chain seq x y z
N MET A 1 -5.38 -33.88 7.47
CA MET A 1 -4.65 -32.73 6.95
C MET A 1 -5.71 -31.77 6.48
N SER A 2 -5.82 -30.58 7.06
CA SER A 2 -6.74 -29.52 6.59
C SER A 2 -6.38 -29.15 5.14
N ASP A 3 -7.37 -28.97 4.30
CA ASP A 3 -7.20 -28.54 2.92
C ASP A 3 -6.43 -27.20 2.91
N PRO A 4 -5.30 -27.08 2.20
CA PRO A 4 -4.55 -25.82 2.13
C PRO A 4 -5.40 -24.65 1.61
N SER A 5 -6.49 -24.90 0.88
CA SER A 5 -7.39 -23.85 0.37
C SER A 5 -8.26 -23.22 1.45
N GLU A 6 -8.51 -23.89 2.59
CA GLU A 6 -9.36 -23.39 3.67
C GLU A 6 -8.76 -22.24 4.49
N SER A 7 -7.51 -21.85 4.23
CA SER A 7 -6.80 -20.85 5.04
C SER A 7 -6.45 -19.54 4.32
N PHE A 8 -6.81 -19.38 3.04
CA PHE A 8 -6.63 -18.12 2.32
C PHE A 8 -7.73 -17.10 2.65
N GLY A 9 -7.41 -15.82 2.59
CA GLY A 9 -8.37 -14.72 2.75
C GLY A 9 -8.62 -14.28 4.20
N LEU A 10 -7.86 -14.81 5.16
CA LEU A 10 -8.00 -14.48 6.59
C LEU A 10 -6.94 -13.50 7.08
N ASP A 11 -5.71 -13.64 6.62
CA ASP A 11 -4.54 -12.83 7.01
C ASP A 11 -3.71 -12.51 5.78
N ILE A 12 -3.61 -11.23 5.45
CA ILE A 12 -2.92 -10.77 4.24
C ILE A 12 -1.41 -11.06 4.27
N LEU A 13 -0.76 -10.97 5.43
CA LEU A 13 0.68 -11.25 5.54
C LEU A 13 0.98 -12.75 5.46
N ALA A 14 0.11 -13.58 6.05
CA ALA A 14 0.21 -15.02 5.90
C ALA A 14 0.01 -15.45 4.45
N ASP A 15 -0.93 -14.82 3.74
CA ASP A 15 -1.19 -15.12 2.34
C ASP A 15 -0.05 -14.62 1.44
N LEU A 16 0.52 -13.43 1.70
CA LEU A 16 1.74 -12.97 1.03
C LEU A 16 2.88 -13.99 1.14
N ARG A 17 3.13 -14.55 2.35
CA ARG A 17 4.12 -15.62 2.52
C ARG A 17 3.85 -16.85 1.67
N ARG A 18 2.57 -17.20 1.48
CA ARG A 18 2.16 -18.34 0.66
C ARG A 18 2.30 -18.07 -0.83
N TYR A 19 2.01 -16.85 -1.27
CA TYR A 19 2.14 -16.46 -2.67
C TYR A 19 3.60 -16.30 -3.09
N LEU A 20 4.42 -15.69 -2.23
CA LEU A 20 5.84 -15.42 -2.48
C LEU A 20 6.75 -16.60 -2.08
N VAL A 21 6.27 -17.84 -2.23
CA VAL A 21 7.04 -19.07 -1.95
C VAL A 21 8.23 -19.19 -2.91
N GLY A 22 9.40 -19.50 -2.37
CA GLY A 22 10.64 -19.71 -3.14
C GLY A 22 11.74 -18.76 -2.70
N PRO A 23 11.94 -17.59 -3.34
CA PRO A 23 12.93 -16.63 -2.88
C PRO A 23 12.45 -15.94 -1.59
N THR A 24 13.38 -15.74 -0.67
CA THR A 24 13.14 -14.98 0.55
C THR A 24 12.70 -13.56 0.19
N VAL A 25 11.67 -13.04 0.88
CA VAL A 25 11.27 -11.63 0.76
C VAL A 25 12.42 -10.75 1.25
N ARG A 26 12.92 -9.87 0.40
CA ARG A 26 14.10 -9.02 0.63
C ARG A 26 13.79 -7.54 0.65
N THR A 27 12.77 -7.10 -0.08
CA THR A 27 12.48 -5.68 -0.26
C THR A 27 11.01 -5.41 -0.06
N ILE A 28 10.69 -4.57 0.92
CA ILE A 28 9.33 -4.09 1.21
C ILE A 28 9.33 -2.58 1.08
N LEU A 29 8.40 -2.05 0.30
CA LEU A 29 8.09 -0.63 0.25
C LEU A 29 6.76 -0.37 0.97
N ASP A 30 6.82 0.43 2.03
CA ASP A 30 5.67 0.83 2.86
C ASP A 30 5.34 2.30 2.57
N ILE A 31 4.47 2.53 1.60
CA ILE A 31 4.04 3.87 1.16
C ILE A 31 2.83 4.30 1.98
N GLY A 32 2.95 5.45 2.66
CA GLY A 32 2.02 5.90 3.69
C GLY A 32 2.25 5.13 4.99
N ALA A 33 3.50 5.18 5.48
CA ALA A 33 3.89 4.46 6.69
C ALA A 33 3.32 5.08 7.96
N ASN A 34 2.83 6.33 7.88
CA ASN A 34 2.28 7.09 8.99
C ASN A 34 3.22 7.02 10.22
N GLU A 35 2.74 6.57 11.35
CA GLU A 35 3.51 6.45 12.61
C GLU A 35 4.32 5.15 12.71
N GLY A 36 4.31 4.29 11.68
CA GLY A 36 5.06 3.04 11.61
C GLY A 36 4.29 1.82 12.14
N GLN A 37 2.96 1.81 12.07
CA GLN A 37 2.12 0.72 12.57
C GLN A 37 2.42 -0.62 11.90
N SER A 38 2.80 -0.62 10.60
CA SER A 38 3.11 -1.82 9.81
C SER A 38 4.51 -2.39 10.07
N LEU A 39 5.44 -1.61 10.63
CA LEU A 39 6.85 -2.02 10.75
C LEU A 39 7.08 -3.32 11.51
N LEU A 40 6.47 -3.45 12.67
CA LEU A 40 6.62 -4.66 13.50
C LEU A 40 6.05 -5.89 12.81
N GLN A 41 4.87 -5.77 12.22
CA GLN A 41 4.20 -6.85 11.49
C GLN A 41 5.04 -7.33 10.30
N PHE A 42 5.59 -6.39 9.51
CA PHE A 42 6.49 -6.73 8.41
C PHE A 42 7.75 -7.40 8.90
N ARG A 43 8.39 -6.88 9.97
CA ARG A 43 9.62 -7.47 10.52
C ARG A 43 9.40 -8.87 11.08
N GLU A 44 8.31 -9.09 11.81
CA GLU A 44 7.97 -10.42 12.35
C GLU A 44 7.66 -11.43 11.26
N THR A 45 6.97 -10.99 10.20
CA THR A 45 6.58 -11.88 9.12
C THR A 45 7.71 -12.15 8.13
N PHE A 46 8.54 -11.13 7.85
CA PHE A 46 9.62 -11.15 6.86
C PHE A 46 10.94 -10.67 7.50
N PRO A 47 11.57 -11.51 8.32
CA PRO A 47 12.70 -11.11 9.15
C PRO A 47 13.97 -10.69 8.38
N GLU A 48 14.09 -11.10 7.12
CA GLU A 48 15.26 -10.79 6.28
C GLU A 48 15.04 -9.60 5.33
N ALA A 49 13.86 -8.98 5.34
CA ALA A 49 13.54 -7.89 4.43
C ALA A 49 14.16 -6.56 4.87
N VAL A 50 14.63 -5.77 3.93
CA VAL A 50 14.83 -4.33 4.11
C VAL A 50 13.49 -3.64 3.89
N ILE A 51 13.04 -2.85 4.88
CA ILE A 51 11.78 -2.12 4.82
C ILE A 51 12.09 -0.65 4.52
N HIS A 52 11.55 -0.14 3.42
CA HIS A 52 11.63 1.27 3.04
C HIS A 52 10.28 1.92 3.33
N SER A 53 10.21 2.80 4.32
CA SER A 53 8.97 3.43 4.78
C SER A 53 8.94 4.91 4.42
N PHE A 54 7.84 5.35 3.83
CA PHE A 54 7.68 6.70 3.27
C PHE A 54 6.49 7.39 3.92
N GLU A 55 6.75 8.59 4.46
CA GLU A 55 5.71 9.39 5.12
C GLU A 55 5.93 10.89 4.84
N PRO A 56 5.03 11.55 4.10
CA PRO A 56 5.19 12.96 3.75
C PRO A 56 4.79 13.94 4.85
N SER A 57 3.99 13.53 5.86
CA SER A 57 3.58 14.39 6.97
C SER A 57 4.74 14.60 7.94
N PRO A 58 5.18 15.85 8.19
CA PRO A 58 6.31 16.09 9.09
C PRO A 58 6.07 15.57 10.51
N GLU A 59 4.85 15.70 11.02
CA GLU A 59 4.49 15.26 12.38
C GLU A 59 4.49 13.73 12.49
N ALA A 60 3.83 13.03 11.57
CA ALA A 60 3.80 11.56 11.54
C ALA A 60 5.21 10.99 11.29
N PHE A 61 6.02 11.64 10.45
CA PHE A 61 7.40 11.24 10.19
C PHE A 61 8.30 11.29 11.45
N GLU A 62 8.13 12.30 12.32
CA GLU A 62 8.88 12.35 13.58
C GLU A 62 8.50 11.21 14.54
N ILE A 63 7.27 10.70 14.46
CA ILE A 63 6.84 9.52 15.22
C ILE A 63 7.39 8.25 14.55
N LEU A 64 7.29 8.14 13.22
CA LEU A 64 7.87 7.05 12.42
C LEU A 64 9.37 6.85 12.72
N LYS A 65 10.14 7.94 12.82
CA LYS A 65 11.57 7.86 13.19
C LYS A 65 11.81 7.14 14.51
N LYS A 66 10.97 7.43 15.52
CA LYS A 66 11.08 6.78 16.84
C LYS A 66 10.68 5.31 16.80
N ALA A 67 9.70 4.96 15.95
CA ALA A 67 9.29 3.57 15.73
C ALA A 67 10.39 2.79 14.99
N ALA A 68 10.87 3.34 13.86
CA ALA A 68 11.90 2.74 13.03
C ALA A 68 13.22 2.48 13.77
N ALA A 69 13.61 3.37 14.71
CA ALA A 69 14.81 3.19 15.52
C ALA A 69 14.80 1.91 16.38
N LYS A 70 13.65 1.27 16.57
CA LYS A 70 13.47 0.04 17.36
C LYS A 70 13.39 -1.22 16.48
N VAL A 71 13.35 -1.06 15.17
CA VAL A 71 13.19 -2.15 14.20
C VAL A 71 14.43 -2.19 13.30
N PRO A 72 15.16 -3.30 13.21
CA PRO A 72 16.35 -3.38 12.37
C PRO A 72 15.99 -3.33 10.88
N ASP A 73 16.96 -2.95 10.04
CA ASP A 73 16.87 -2.93 8.58
C ASP A 73 15.68 -2.13 8.03
N VAL A 74 15.37 -0.99 8.67
CA VAL A 74 14.36 -0.02 8.23
C VAL A 74 15.05 1.24 7.72
N GLN A 75 14.65 1.68 6.53
CA GLN A 75 15.02 2.97 5.95
C GLN A 75 13.77 3.83 5.87
N ILE A 76 13.87 5.08 6.30
CA ILE A 76 12.73 6.01 6.34
C ILE A 76 12.97 7.23 5.46
N TYR A 77 11.92 7.73 4.84
CA TYR A 77 11.96 8.83 3.88
C TYR A 77 10.83 9.83 4.17
N ASP A 78 11.17 11.12 4.24
CA ASP A 78 10.27 12.23 4.55
C ASP A 78 9.55 12.79 3.31
N TYR A 79 9.10 11.92 2.42
CA TYR A 79 8.30 12.27 1.25
C TYR A 79 7.30 11.17 0.91
N GLY A 80 6.27 11.53 0.16
CA GLY A 80 5.27 10.60 -0.35
C GLY A 80 5.47 10.28 -1.82
N PHE A 81 4.53 9.49 -2.37
CA PHE A 81 4.49 9.17 -3.80
C PHE A 81 3.22 9.68 -4.47
N ALA A 82 3.38 10.11 -5.72
CA ALA A 82 2.29 10.58 -6.57
C ALA A 82 2.60 10.31 -8.06
N ASP A 83 1.75 10.81 -8.95
CA ASP A 83 1.92 10.69 -10.40
C ASP A 83 3.06 11.55 -10.97
N ARG A 84 3.58 12.50 -10.18
CA ARG A 84 4.69 13.41 -10.54
C ARG A 84 5.49 13.82 -9.32
N SER A 85 6.77 14.12 -9.54
CA SER A 85 7.65 14.67 -8.52
C SER A 85 7.38 16.16 -8.30
N GLY A 86 7.55 16.62 -7.06
CA GLY A 86 7.42 18.03 -6.70
C GLY A 86 6.94 18.24 -5.28
N VAL A 87 6.75 19.51 -4.92
CA VAL A 87 6.12 19.92 -3.66
C VAL A 87 4.64 20.12 -3.92
N GLN A 88 3.80 19.53 -3.10
CA GLN A 88 2.34 19.63 -3.18
C GLN A 88 1.76 19.81 -1.78
N ASP A 89 0.52 20.29 -1.72
CA ASP A 89 -0.20 20.40 -0.45
C ASP A 89 -0.61 19.00 0.02
N LEU A 90 -0.31 18.71 1.28
CA LEU A 90 -0.84 17.58 2.03
C LEU A 90 -1.91 18.09 2.98
N HIS A 91 -3.13 17.62 2.86
CA HIS A 91 -4.22 17.94 3.77
C HIS A 91 -4.04 17.13 5.05
N ILE A 92 -4.13 17.84 6.17
CA ILE A 92 -3.86 17.31 7.51
C ILE A 92 -5.16 17.19 8.29
N SER A 93 -5.32 16.05 8.95
CA SER A 93 -6.38 15.75 9.90
C SER A 93 -5.85 15.68 11.33
N LEU A 94 -6.74 15.82 12.32
CA LEU A 94 -6.43 15.52 13.72
C LEU A 94 -5.97 14.05 13.93
N HIS A 95 -6.38 13.16 13.07
CA HIS A 95 -5.89 11.77 13.03
C HIS A 95 -4.96 11.62 11.83
N SER A 96 -3.67 11.46 12.09
CA SER A 96 -2.62 11.38 11.06
C SER A 96 -2.88 10.32 9.99
N CYS A 97 -3.56 9.23 10.34
CA CYS A 97 -3.95 8.17 9.41
C CYS A 97 -4.99 8.57 8.36
N LEU A 98 -5.55 9.78 8.44
CA LEU A 98 -6.48 10.36 7.47
C LEU A 98 -5.84 11.45 6.60
N ASN A 99 -4.54 11.71 6.76
CA ASN A 99 -3.85 12.70 5.94
C ASN A 99 -3.81 12.26 4.47
N SER A 100 -4.11 13.20 3.56
CA SER A 100 -4.14 12.89 2.13
C SER A 100 -3.63 14.05 1.27
N ILE A 101 -3.07 13.74 0.11
CA ILE A 101 -2.81 14.73 -0.94
C ILE A 101 -4.11 15.22 -1.59
N LEU A 102 -5.21 14.48 -1.40
CA LEU A 102 -6.54 14.82 -1.88
C LEU A 102 -7.32 15.60 -0.82
N SER A 103 -8.19 16.51 -1.26
CA SER A 103 -9.12 17.19 -0.36
C SER A 103 -10.27 16.29 0.08
N SER A 104 -11.01 16.72 1.12
CA SER A 104 -12.19 15.99 1.61
C SER A 104 -13.22 15.78 0.52
N GLY A 105 -13.73 14.57 0.41
CA GLY A 105 -14.81 14.18 -0.49
C GLY A 105 -16.20 14.51 0.09
N LYS A 106 -17.23 14.16 -0.67
CA LYS A 106 -18.64 14.46 -0.32
C LYS A 106 -19.16 13.64 0.87
N GLU A 107 -18.64 12.44 1.05
CA GLU A 107 -19.05 11.50 2.11
C GLU A 107 -17.99 11.42 3.22
N TYR A 108 -17.16 12.47 3.38
CA TYR A 108 -16.18 12.51 4.45
C TYR A 108 -16.90 12.48 5.80
N ALA A 109 -16.92 11.30 6.40
CA ALA A 109 -17.80 10.96 7.52
C ALA A 109 -17.15 11.15 8.90
N TRP A 110 -16.01 11.83 8.98
CA TRP A 110 -15.31 12.08 10.25
C TRP A 110 -15.43 13.53 10.69
N PRO A 111 -16.62 13.98 11.19
CA PRO A 111 -16.78 15.36 11.65
C PRO A 111 -15.83 15.74 12.78
N SER A 112 -15.35 14.75 13.52
CA SER A 112 -14.37 14.91 14.61
C SER A 112 -12.91 15.02 14.15
N ALA A 113 -12.64 14.78 12.87
CA ALA A 113 -11.29 14.82 12.30
C ALA A 113 -11.30 15.38 10.87
N PRO A 114 -11.73 16.62 10.66
CA PRO A 114 -11.77 17.25 9.35
C PRO A 114 -10.36 17.38 8.75
N LEU A 115 -10.27 17.42 7.41
CA LEU A 115 -9.07 17.83 6.69
C LEU A 115 -9.06 19.36 6.57
N ASP A 116 -8.75 20.05 7.65
CA ASP A 116 -8.79 21.51 7.73
C ASP A 116 -7.40 22.16 7.76
N GLY A 117 -6.36 21.37 8.02
CA GLY A 117 -4.96 21.78 7.95
C GLY A 117 -4.33 21.47 6.59
N ARG A 118 -3.25 22.19 6.26
CA ARG A 118 -2.40 21.91 5.09
C ARG A 118 -0.94 22.14 5.43
N VAL A 119 -0.09 21.27 4.91
CA VAL A 119 1.36 21.43 4.93
C VAL A 119 1.92 21.18 3.53
N SER A 120 2.96 21.91 3.16
CA SER A 120 3.69 21.61 1.92
C SER A 120 4.57 20.38 2.15
N ALA A 121 4.41 19.34 1.35
CA ALA A 121 5.15 18.10 1.46
C ALA A 121 5.79 17.74 0.10
N ARG A 122 6.88 16.98 0.17
CA ARG A 122 7.57 16.48 -1.03
C ARG A 122 6.92 15.19 -1.50
N PHE A 123 6.80 15.07 -2.82
CA PHE A 123 6.34 13.85 -3.48
C PHE A 123 7.30 13.47 -4.61
N GLN A 124 7.41 12.17 -4.85
CA GLN A 124 8.20 11.60 -5.93
C GLN A 124 7.35 10.61 -6.73
N THR A 125 7.84 10.15 -7.87
CA THR A 125 7.27 8.98 -8.53
C THR A 125 7.98 7.72 -8.05
N LEU A 126 7.27 6.59 -7.99
CA LEU A 126 7.88 5.32 -7.60
C LEU A 126 8.97 4.90 -8.60
N ASP A 127 8.74 5.13 -9.88
CA ASP A 127 9.72 4.85 -10.94
C ASP A 127 11.05 5.60 -10.71
N TRP A 128 10.97 6.89 -10.29
CA TRP A 128 12.15 7.66 -9.93
C TRP A 128 12.92 7.05 -8.74
N PHE A 129 12.19 6.73 -7.66
CA PHE A 129 12.82 6.18 -6.45
C PHE A 129 13.54 4.85 -6.73
N LEU A 130 12.89 3.94 -7.44
CA LEU A 130 13.48 2.64 -7.75
C LEU A 130 14.76 2.78 -8.59
N SER A 131 14.76 3.72 -9.54
CA SER A 131 15.94 4.03 -10.34
C SER A 131 17.08 4.62 -9.51
N GLU A 132 16.78 5.61 -8.65
CA GLU A 132 17.80 6.27 -7.80
C GLU A 132 18.37 5.34 -6.73
N ALA A 133 17.52 4.49 -6.14
CA ALA A 133 17.93 3.54 -5.11
C ALA A 133 18.58 2.27 -5.69
N GLY A 134 18.55 2.07 -7.02
CA GLY A 134 19.06 0.86 -7.66
C GLY A 134 18.31 -0.41 -7.27
N ILE A 135 17.01 -0.29 -6.96
CA ILE A 135 16.16 -1.41 -6.56
C ILE A 135 15.59 -2.08 -7.80
N GLU A 136 16.06 -3.29 -8.08
CA GLU A 136 15.65 -4.08 -9.25
C GLU A 136 14.46 -5.02 -8.98
N LEU A 137 14.14 -5.27 -7.69
CA LEU A 137 13.03 -6.13 -7.30
C LEU A 137 12.40 -5.64 -6.00
N VAL A 138 11.08 -5.52 -5.99
CA VAL A 138 10.24 -5.22 -4.84
C VAL A 138 9.35 -6.43 -4.59
N ASP A 139 9.52 -7.09 -3.46
CA ASP A 139 8.71 -8.25 -3.13
C ASP A 139 7.30 -7.83 -2.71
N ILE A 140 7.21 -6.79 -1.86
CA ILE A 140 5.93 -6.29 -1.36
C ILE A 140 5.91 -4.76 -1.51
N LEU A 141 4.91 -4.27 -2.23
CA LEU A 141 4.56 -2.86 -2.30
C LEU A 141 3.26 -2.65 -1.52
N LYS A 142 3.34 -2.03 -0.33
CA LYS A 142 2.15 -1.54 0.39
C LYS A 142 1.87 -0.11 -0.06
N ILE A 143 0.60 0.20 -0.37
CA ILE A 143 0.12 1.54 -0.70
C ILE A 143 -1.11 1.83 0.16
N ASP A 144 -0.98 2.82 1.05
CA ASP A 144 -2.03 3.26 1.95
C ASP A 144 -1.88 4.78 2.09
N VAL A 145 -2.44 5.50 1.14
CA VAL A 145 -2.24 6.94 0.95
C VAL A 145 -3.56 7.71 0.91
N GLN A 146 -4.55 7.10 1.52
CA GLN A 146 -5.83 7.74 1.80
C GLN A 146 -6.50 8.32 0.55
N GLY A 147 -6.87 7.41 -0.38
CA GLY A 147 -7.59 7.71 -1.62
C GLY A 147 -6.69 8.04 -2.82
N ALA A 148 -5.39 8.30 -2.61
CA ALA A 148 -4.45 8.68 -3.66
C ALA A 148 -3.70 7.49 -4.30
N GLU A 149 -4.14 6.25 -4.08
CA GLU A 149 -3.51 5.01 -4.58
C GLU A 149 -3.32 5.04 -6.10
N MET A 150 -4.33 5.55 -6.83
CA MET A 150 -4.21 5.69 -8.29
C MET A 150 -3.15 6.70 -8.73
N LEU A 151 -2.82 7.72 -7.92
CA LEU A 151 -1.71 8.62 -8.22
C LEU A 151 -0.37 7.90 -8.07
N VAL A 152 -0.21 7.10 -7.00
CA VAL A 152 0.98 6.27 -6.80
C VAL A 152 1.16 5.29 -7.96
N LEU A 153 0.10 4.56 -8.34
CA LEU A 153 0.14 3.61 -9.47
C LEU A 153 0.48 4.29 -10.81
N LYS A 154 0.01 5.52 -11.04
CA LYS A 154 0.40 6.31 -12.23
C LYS A 154 1.87 6.69 -12.21
N GLY A 155 2.47 6.92 -11.04
CA GLY A 155 3.90 7.18 -10.87
C GLY A 155 4.78 5.92 -10.87
N ALA A 156 4.19 4.73 -11.00
CA ALA A 156 4.84 3.42 -10.96
C ALA A 156 4.78 2.66 -12.30
N ARG A 157 4.48 3.33 -13.42
CA ARG A 157 4.17 2.67 -14.70
C ARG A 157 5.28 1.75 -15.20
N ASN A 158 6.53 2.20 -15.10
CA ASN A 158 7.67 1.41 -15.56
C ASN A 158 7.88 0.20 -14.64
N ALA A 159 7.82 0.40 -13.32
CA ALA A 159 7.96 -0.66 -12.33
C ALA A 159 6.90 -1.77 -12.52
N LEU A 160 5.63 -1.37 -12.73
CA LEU A 160 4.54 -2.30 -12.97
C LEU A 160 4.71 -3.06 -14.30
N SER A 161 5.08 -2.35 -15.38
CA SER A 161 5.27 -2.95 -16.71
C SER A 161 6.49 -3.86 -16.80
N SER A 162 7.56 -3.55 -16.05
CA SER A 162 8.82 -4.28 -16.05
C SER A 162 8.86 -5.44 -15.05
N ARG A 163 7.76 -5.72 -14.35
CA ARG A 163 7.61 -6.79 -13.35
C ARG A 163 8.59 -6.65 -12.18
N ILE A 164 9.01 -5.44 -11.86
CA ILE A 164 9.88 -5.16 -10.71
C ILE A 164 9.13 -5.44 -9.39
N VAL A 165 7.81 -5.25 -9.36
CA VAL A 165 6.97 -5.46 -8.18
C VAL A 165 6.28 -6.81 -8.25
N ARG A 166 6.50 -7.69 -7.26
CA ARG A 166 5.92 -9.05 -7.20
C ARG A 166 4.49 -9.06 -6.62
N SER A 167 4.25 -8.25 -5.61
CA SER A 167 2.95 -8.17 -4.93
C SER A 167 2.61 -6.75 -4.52
N ILE A 168 1.32 -6.43 -4.52
CA ILE A 168 0.79 -5.12 -4.15
C ILE A 168 -0.35 -5.32 -3.15
N LYS A 169 -0.15 -4.79 -1.93
CA LYS A 169 -1.18 -4.59 -0.92
C LYS A 169 -1.60 -3.12 -0.98
N LEU A 170 -2.88 -2.84 -1.15
CA LEU A 170 -3.35 -1.45 -1.14
C LEU A 170 -4.73 -1.31 -0.50
N GLU A 171 -4.96 -0.12 0.11
CA GLU A 171 -6.27 0.22 0.64
C GLU A 171 -7.24 0.61 -0.50
N ILE A 172 -8.49 0.20 -0.37
CA ILE A 172 -9.58 0.59 -1.26
C ILE A 172 -10.69 1.21 -0.44
N CYS A 173 -11.00 2.47 -0.71
CA CYS A 173 -12.13 3.18 -0.12
C CYS A 173 -13.36 3.06 -1.01
N PHE A 174 -14.49 2.60 -0.43
CA PHE A 174 -15.80 2.48 -1.11
C PHE A 174 -16.70 3.70 -0.83
N LEU A 175 -16.41 4.45 0.22
CA LEU A 175 -17.04 5.74 0.48
C LEU A 175 -16.29 6.84 -0.28
N SER A 176 -16.98 7.90 -0.68
CA SER A 176 -16.36 9.07 -1.32
C SER A 176 -15.72 9.97 -0.26
N LEU A 177 -14.66 9.46 0.40
CA LEU A 177 -13.97 10.14 1.50
C LEU A 177 -13.08 11.29 1.00
N TYR A 178 -12.49 11.13 -0.19
CA TYR A 178 -11.56 12.10 -0.76
C TYR A 178 -11.98 12.48 -2.18
N GLU A 179 -11.82 13.74 -2.54
CA GLU A 179 -12.17 14.23 -3.87
C GLU A 179 -11.20 13.67 -4.93
N GLY A 180 -11.75 12.96 -5.91
CA GLY A 180 -10.95 12.34 -6.98
C GLY A 180 -10.19 11.08 -6.56
N GLN A 181 -10.56 10.45 -5.43
CA GLN A 181 -9.97 9.18 -5.00
C GLN A 181 -10.08 8.08 -6.07
N GLY A 182 -9.14 7.15 -6.04
CA GLY A 182 -9.17 5.96 -6.88
C GLY A 182 -10.32 5.03 -6.53
N THR A 183 -11.03 4.51 -7.52
CA THR A 183 -12.10 3.52 -7.31
C THR A 183 -11.59 2.09 -7.54
N LEU A 184 -12.26 1.08 -6.95
CA LEU A 184 -11.89 -0.33 -7.10
C LEU A 184 -11.76 -0.73 -8.58
N ASP A 185 -12.70 -0.34 -9.43
CA ASP A 185 -12.68 -0.68 -10.85
C ASP A 185 -11.49 -0.07 -11.59
N GLN A 186 -11.10 1.17 -11.26
CA GLN A 186 -9.92 1.83 -11.82
C GLN A 186 -8.63 1.13 -11.38
N ILE A 187 -8.48 0.83 -10.09
CA ILE A 187 -7.33 0.12 -9.52
C ILE A 187 -7.25 -1.29 -10.13
N TYR A 188 -8.36 -2.03 -10.14
CA TYR A 188 -8.44 -3.37 -10.70
C TYR A 188 -8.02 -3.39 -12.18
N LYS A 189 -8.60 -2.48 -12.99
CA LYS A 189 -8.26 -2.36 -14.42
C LYS A 189 -6.80 -1.99 -14.65
N CYS A 190 -6.27 -1.08 -13.83
CA CYS A 190 -4.86 -0.68 -13.90
C CYS A 190 -3.95 -1.89 -13.63
N LEU A 191 -4.13 -2.57 -12.51
CA LEU A 191 -3.24 -3.64 -12.08
C LEU A 191 -3.36 -4.90 -12.95
N THR A 192 -4.59 -5.30 -13.32
CA THR A 192 -4.78 -6.45 -14.23
C THR A 192 -4.24 -6.17 -15.62
N GLY A 193 -4.28 -4.92 -16.09
CA GLY A 193 -3.64 -4.49 -17.36
C GLY A 193 -2.11 -4.62 -17.34
N HIS A 194 -1.48 -4.63 -16.15
CA HIS A 194 -0.05 -4.86 -15.96
C HIS A 194 0.29 -6.31 -15.56
N GLY A 195 -0.67 -7.24 -15.64
CA GLY A 195 -0.45 -8.66 -15.39
C GLY A 195 -0.54 -9.09 -13.93
N TYR A 196 -1.14 -8.27 -13.05
CA TYR A 196 -1.42 -8.68 -11.68
C TYR A 196 -2.77 -9.37 -11.59
N LEU A 197 -2.84 -10.40 -10.75
CA LEU A 197 -4.05 -11.13 -10.42
C LEU A 197 -4.57 -10.65 -9.06
N PHE A 198 -5.84 -10.29 -9.00
CA PHE A 198 -6.52 -10.00 -7.75
C PHE A 198 -6.72 -11.29 -6.96
N THR A 199 -6.29 -11.32 -5.70
CA THR A 199 -6.30 -12.54 -4.88
C THR A 199 -7.22 -12.49 -3.69
N GLY A 200 -7.58 -11.31 -3.18
CA GLY A 200 -8.49 -11.22 -2.05
C GLY A 200 -8.70 -9.81 -1.49
N LEU A 201 -9.70 -9.69 -0.62
CA LEU A 201 -9.99 -8.53 0.21
C LEU A 201 -9.83 -8.90 1.69
N TYR A 202 -9.10 -8.05 2.43
CA TYR A 202 -8.72 -8.25 3.82
C TYR A 202 -9.09 -7.02 4.65
N ASP A 203 -9.03 -7.11 5.97
CA ASP A 203 -9.16 -6.00 6.92
C ASP A 203 -10.37 -5.08 6.60
N ARG A 204 -11.51 -5.71 6.35
CA ARG A 204 -12.74 -5.03 5.92
C ARG A 204 -13.37 -4.27 7.07
N PHE A 205 -13.57 -2.96 6.86
CA PHE A 205 -14.27 -2.10 7.80
C PHE A 205 -15.69 -1.78 7.28
N TYR A 206 -16.66 -1.96 8.16
CA TYR A 206 -18.06 -1.70 7.87
C TYR A 206 -18.61 -0.63 8.82
N GLU A 207 -19.47 0.24 8.32
CA GLU A 207 -20.27 1.11 9.16
C GLU A 207 -21.41 0.32 9.88
N ASP A 208 -22.08 0.95 10.85
CA ASP A 208 -23.11 0.32 11.69
C ASP A 208 -24.25 -0.34 10.91
N HIS A 209 -24.52 0.11 9.69
CA HIS A 209 -25.58 -0.43 8.83
C HIS A 209 -25.09 -1.50 7.84
N GLY A 210 -23.84 -1.96 7.98
CA GLY A 210 -23.28 -3.04 7.18
C GLY A 210 -22.79 -2.64 5.79
N ARG A 211 -22.64 -1.33 5.49
CA ARG A 211 -22.00 -0.84 4.27
C ARG A 211 -20.47 -0.94 4.43
N LEU A 212 -19.79 -1.58 3.49
CA LEU A 212 -18.33 -1.65 3.44
C LEU A 212 -17.76 -0.25 3.16
N CYS A 213 -16.89 0.23 4.03
CA CYS A 213 -16.30 1.55 3.95
C CYS A 213 -14.94 1.52 3.25
N TRP A 214 -14.06 0.62 3.70
CA TRP A 214 -12.75 0.37 3.10
C TRP A 214 -12.28 -1.05 3.42
N CYS A 215 -11.28 -1.49 2.70
CA CYS A 215 -10.59 -2.74 2.95
C CYS A 215 -9.21 -2.73 2.29
N ASP A 216 -8.36 -3.67 2.68
CA ASP A 216 -7.13 -3.97 1.97
C ASP A 216 -7.40 -4.93 0.80
N ALA A 217 -6.80 -4.67 -0.35
CA ALA A 217 -6.81 -5.57 -1.49
C ALA A 217 -5.40 -6.11 -1.76
N LEU A 218 -5.32 -7.38 -2.14
CA LEU A 218 -4.06 -8.02 -2.51
C LEU A 218 -4.06 -8.38 -3.99
N PHE A 219 -3.00 -7.96 -4.66
CA PHE A 219 -2.70 -8.30 -6.05
C PHE A 219 -1.32 -8.96 -6.13
N ILE A 220 -1.22 -10.06 -6.85
CA ILE A 220 0.04 -10.82 -7.05
C ILE A 220 0.34 -10.85 -8.54
N HIS A 221 1.59 -10.57 -8.93
CA HIS A 221 1.98 -10.67 -10.33
C HIS A 221 1.81 -12.11 -10.84
N ALA A 222 1.23 -12.28 -12.04
CA ALA A 222 0.92 -13.59 -12.60
C ALA A 222 2.15 -14.52 -12.72
N GLY A 223 3.36 -13.96 -12.84
CA GLY A 223 4.61 -14.71 -12.83
C GLY A 223 4.84 -15.54 -11.58
N GLU A 224 4.28 -15.16 -10.43
CA GLU A 224 4.40 -15.93 -9.17
C GLU A 224 3.60 -17.24 -9.18
N PHE A 225 2.75 -17.43 -10.18
CA PHE A 225 1.94 -18.63 -10.37
C PHE A 225 2.46 -19.53 -11.49
N ALA A 226 3.51 -19.14 -12.22
CA ALA A 226 3.96 -19.87 -13.43
C ALA A 226 4.31 -21.34 -13.16
N ASP A 227 4.84 -21.66 -11.97
CA ASP A 227 5.20 -23.02 -11.56
C ASP A 227 4.09 -23.74 -10.75
N LYS A 228 2.97 -23.05 -10.48
CA LYS A 228 1.84 -23.63 -9.74
C LYS A 228 0.87 -24.26 -10.74
N LYS A 229 0.56 -25.55 -10.55
CA LYS A 229 -0.45 -26.23 -11.38
C LYS A 229 -1.78 -25.46 -11.29
N SER A 230 -2.38 -25.17 -12.44
CA SER A 230 -3.72 -24.58 -12.49
C SER A 230 -4.69 -25.44 -11.66
N PRO A 231 -5.58 -24.83 -10.88
CA PRO A 231 -6.60 -25.57 -10.17
C PRO A 231 -7.43 -26.36 -11.18
N GLN A 232 -7.54 -27.67 -10.96
CA GLN A 232 -8.48 -28.48 -11.72
C GLN A 232 -9.85 -28.20 -11.09
N PHE A 233 -10.73 -27.59 -11.85
CA PHE A 233 -12.14 -27.51 -11.45
C PHE A 233 -12.71 -28.91 -11.41
N PRO A 234 -13.47 -29.27 -10.36
CA PRO A 234 -14.14 -30.57 -10.26
C PRO A 234 -15.18 -30.75 -11.36
#